data_cf74e52ed39c2c79264d35dbcd291860
#
_entry.id   cf74e52ed39c2c79264d35dbcd291860
#
_cell.length_a   1.000
_cell.length_b   1.000
_cell.length_c   1.000
_cell.angle_alpha   90.00
_cell.angle_beta   90.00
_cell.angle_gamma   90.00
#
_symmetry.space_group_name_H-M   'P 1'
#
loop_
_entity.id
_entity.type
_entity.pdbx_description
1 polymer ?
#
loop_
_entity_poly.entity_id
_entity_poly.type
_entity_poly.pdbx_seq_one_letter_code
_entity_poly.pdbx_strand_id
1 'polypeptide(L)'
;AEPNLAELLDLVALGTVADVVPLDANNRIMVHQGLARIRAGRCRPGIRALLEVAGRPRERLVSTDLGFIVGPRLNAAGRLDDISLGIECLLTEDEGLALDMARELDSLNRDRKAIERDMQQQALKTLEAMQLDEQDLPFGLCLFDAEWHQGVIGILASRLKDRFHRPVI
;
A
#
# COMPACT_ATOMS: atom_id res chain seq x y z
N ALA A 1 -30.08 14.43 14.36
CA ALA A 1 -28.91 15.29 14.19
C ALA A 1 -28.26 14.97 12.87
N GLU A 2 -27.80 15.96 12.12
CA GLU A 2 -27.03 15.72 10.91
C GLU A 2 -25.66 15.09 11.27
N PRO A 3 -25.15 14.12 10.47
CA PRO A 3 -23.87 13.50 10.72
C PRO A 3 -22.74 14.53 10.58
N ASN A 4 -21.78 14.48 11.48
CA ASN A 4 -20.60 15.35 11.41
C ASN A 4 -19.58 14.76 10.45
N LEU A 5 -19.61 15.19 9.19
CA LEU A 5 -18.69 14.68 8.15
C LEU A 5 -17.21 14.92 8.47
N ALA A 6 -16.90 15.86 9.36
CA ALA A 6 -15.50 16.05 9.78
C ALA A 6 -14.92 14.83 10.51
N GLU A 7 -15.77 13.95 11.05
CA GLU A 7 -15.33 12.68 11.68
C GLU A 7 -14.76 11.68 10.68
N LEU A 8 -15.03 11.83 9.39
CA LEU A 8 -14.52 10.98 8.32
C LEU A 8 -13.21 11.49 7.70
N LEU A 9 -12.66 12.63 8.16
CA LEU A 9 -11.49 13.24 7.55
C LEU A 9 -10.21 12.40 7.71
N ASP A 10 -10.15 11.50 8.69
CA ASP A 10 -9.08 10.53 8.83
C ASP A 10 -9.08 9.51 7.67
N LEU A 11 -10.25 8.96 7.32
CA LEU A 11 -10.42 8.07 6.17
C LEU A 11 -10.22 8.83 4.84
N VAL A 12 -10.73 10.06 4.73
CA VAL A 12 -10.53 10.91 3.54
C VAL A 12 -9.05 11.17 3.32
N ALA A 13 -8.29 11.50 4.38
CA ALA A 13 -6.85 11.71 4.26
C ALA A 13 -6.13 10.42 3.83
N LEU A 14 -6.50 9.27 4.42
CA LEU A 14 -5.91 7.98 4.07
C LEU A 14 -6.18 7.65 2.60
N GLY A 15 -7.42 7.66 2.15
CA GLY A 15 -7.78 7.34 0.76
C GLY A 15 -7.15 8.30 -0.23
N THR A 16 -7.23 9.63 0.02
CA THR A 16 -6.64 10.64 -0.86
C THR A 16 -5.13 10.41 -1.09
N VAL A 17 -4.41 10.09 -0.02
CA VAL A 17 -2.94 9.88 -0.12
C VAL A 17 -2.60 8.50 -0.66
N ALA A 18 -3.28 7.43 -0.20
CA ALA A 18 -2.99 6.06 -0.62
C ALA A 18 -3.27 5.82 -2.10
N ASP A 19 -4.29 6.47 -2.66
CA ASP A 19 -4.69 6.35 -4.07
C ASP A 19 -4.04 7.43 -4.98
N VAL A 20 -3.10 8.19 -4.43
CA VAL A 20 -2.33 9.20 -5.18
C VAL A 20 -3.25 10.22 -5.87
N VAL A 21 -4.33 10.61 -5.21
CA VAL A 21 -5.26 11.63 -5.71
C VAL A 21 -4.53 12.96 -5.85
N PRO A 22 -4.72 13.73 -6.93
CA PRO A 22 -4.11 15.05 -7.09
C PRO A 22 -4.41 15.96 -5.91
N LEU A 23 -3.36 16.53 -5.30
CA LEU A 23 -3.47 17.41 -4.14
C LEU A 23 -3.76 18.86 -4.59
N ASP A 24 -4.96 19.10 -5.12
CA ASP A 24 -5.48 20.44 -5.31
C ASP A 24 -5.72 21.17 -3.97
N ALA A 25 -6.24 22.39 -4.02
CA ALA A 25 -6.45 23.20 -2.82
C ALA A 25 -7.40 22.51 -1.81
N ASN A 26 -8.49 21.89 -2.28
CA ASN A 26 -9.45 21.22 -1.42
C ASN A 26 -8.90 19.95 -0.80
N ASN A 27 -8.27 19.10 -1.61
CA ASN A 27 -7.67 17.85 -1.13
C ASN A 27 -6.54 18.11 -0.13
N ARG A 28 -5.72 19.16 -0.33
CA ARG A 28 -4.71 19.58 0.66
C ARG A 28 -5.32 19.95 2.00
N ILE A 29 -6.42 20.71 2.00
CA ILE A 29 -7.12 21.09 3.23
C ILE A 29 -7.66 19.85 3.93
N MET A 30 -8.33 18.94 3.21
CA MET A 30 -8.91 17.72 3.78
C MET A 30 -7.82 16.80 4.34
N VAL A 31 -6.73 16.58 3.60
CA VAL A 31 -5.59 15.77 4.07
C VAL A 31 -4.94 16.40 5.30
N HIS A 32 -4.72 17.72 5.30
CA HIS A 32 -4.16 18.43 6.45
C HIS A 32 -5.03 18.26 7.71
N GLN A 33 -6.34 18.44 7.58
CA GLN A 33 -7.27 18.28 8.69
C GLN A 33 -7.37 16.83 9.17
N GLY A 34 -7.36 15.86 8.25
CA GLY A 34 -7.33 14.44 8.60
C GLY A 34 -6.08 14.05 9.36
N LEU A 35 -4.89 14.49 8.89
CA LEU A 35 -3.62 14.28 9.61
C LEU A 35 -3.64 14.92 11.00
N ALA A 36 -4.17 16.14 11.13
CA ALA A 36 -4.29 16.82 12.42
C ALA A 36 -5.18 16.02 13.40
N ARG A 37 -6.28 15.44 12.90
CA ARG A 37 -7.16 14.57 13.70
C ARG A 37 -6.47 13.30 14.15
N ILE A 38 -5.78 12.61 13.24
CA ILE A 38 -5.04 11.38 13.55
C ILE A 38 -3.97 11.65 14.61
N ARG A 39 -3.18 12.72 14.47
CA ARG A 39 -2.17 13.13 15.44
C ARG A 39 -2.77 13.42 16.82
N ALA A 40 -3.95 14.01 16.85
CA ALA A 40 -4.69 14.29 18.11
C ALA A 40 -5.39 13.06 18.70
N GLY A 41 -5.25 11.87 18.10
CA GLY A 41 -5.91 10.63 18.54
C GLY A 41 -7.40 10.57 18.24
N ARG A 42 -7.92 11.51 17.46
CA ARG A 42 -9.33 11.55 17.01
C ARG A 42 -9.46 10.88 15.65
N CYS A 43 -9.13 9.60 15.60
CA CYS A 43 -9.22 8.78 14.39
C CYS A 43 -9.79 7.41 14.72
N ARG A 44 -10.14 6.68 13.70
CA ARG A 44 -10.67 5.32 13.82
C ARG A 44 -9.67 4.38 14.49
N PRO A 45 -10.17 3.40 15.29
CA PRO A 45 -9.32 2.39 15.92
C PRO A 45 -8.39 1.68 14.93
N GLY A 46 -8.89 1.32 13.74
CA GLY A 46 -8.11 0.65 12.69
C GLY A 46 -6.90 1.45 12.22
N ILE A 47 -7.04 2.77 12.03
CA ILE A 47 -5.91 3.62 11.63
C ILE A 47 -4.85 3.65 12.77
N ARG A 48 -5.29 3.75 14.02
CA ARG A 48 -4.40 3.68 15.20
C ARG A 48 -3.65 2.37 15.24
N ALA A 49 -4.37 1.26 15.12
CA ALA A 49 -3.82 -0.09 15.16
C ALA A 49 -2.79 -0.31 14.03
N LEU A 50 -3.09 0.13 12.80
CA LEU A 50 -2.15 0.04 11.68
C LEU A 50 -0.86 0.84 11.91
N LEU A 51 -0.95 2.00 12.55
CA LEU A 51 0.23 2.78 12.92
C LEU A 51 1.02 2.12 14.05
N GLU A 52 0.33 1.53 15.03
CA GLU A 52 0.94 0.82 16.14
C GLU A 52 1.74 -0.40 15.68
N VAL A 53 1.13 -1.29 14.88
CA VAL A 53 1.84 -2.48 14.34
C VAL A 53 2.99 -2.11 13.42
N ALA A 54 2.93 -0.93 12.79
CA ALA A 54 4.01 -0.37 12.00
C ALA A 54 5.11 0.29 12.84
N GLY A 55 4.96 0.40 14.15
CA GLY A 55 5.89 1.11 15.03
C GLY A 55 5.97 2.62 14.75
N ARG A 56 4.88 3.22 14.24
CA ARG A 56 4.86 4.62 13.84
C ARG A 56 4.09 5.48 14.86
N PRO A 57 4.76 6.36 15.60
CA PRO A 57 4.07 7.26 16.53
C PRO A 57 3.12 8.21 15.78
N ARG A 58 1.84 8.19 16.17
CA ARG A 58 0.81 9.03 15.51
C ARG A 58 1.10 10.52 15.59
N GLU A 59 1.74 10.98 16.66
CA GLU A 59 2.07 12.39 16.91
C GLU A 59 3.01 12.97 15.84
N ARG A 60 3.81 12.10 15.21
CA ARG A 60 4.79 12.45 14.15
C ARG A 60 4.34 12.05 12.76
N LEU A 61 3.08 11.63 12.62
CA LEU A 61 2.53 11.18 11.34
C LEU A 61 2.64 12.26 10.27
N VAL A 62 3.10 11.88 9.08
CA VAL A 62 3.09 12.72 7.88
C VAL A 62 2.31 12.04 6.76
N SER A 63 1.96 12.78 5.70
CA SER A 63 1.17 12.22 4.59
C SER A 63 1.82 11.00 3.96
N THR A 64 3.14 10.99 3.80
CA THR A 64 3.89 9.85 3.26
C THR A 64 3.72 8.58 4.10
N ASP A 65 3.46 8.67 5.40
CA ASP A 65 3.19 7.50 6.22
C ASP A 65 1.85 6.83 5.85
N LEU A 66 0.83 7.62 5.48
CA LEU A 66 -0.43 7.08 5.01
C LEU A 66 -0.24 6.31 3.69
N GLY A 67 0.53 6.86 2.74
CA GLY A 67 0.77 6.25 1.44
C GLY A 67 1.75 5.08 1.46
N PHE A 68 2.80 5.13 2.30
CA PHE A 68 3.89 4.13 2.26
C PHE A 68 3.94 3.19 3.46
N ILE A 69 3.16 3.47 4.52
CA ILE A 69 3.09 2.61 5.71
C ILE A 69 1.70 2.00 5.86
N VAL A 70 0.63 2.82 5.92
CA VAL A 70 -0.73 2.33 6.12
C VAL A 70 -1.31 1.72 4.86
N GLY A 71 -1.30 2.45 3.73
CA GLY A 71 -1.86 2.00 2.46
C GLY A 71 -1.35 0.63 1.99
N PRO A 72 -0.02 0.33 2.02
CA PRO A 72 0.49 -0.97 1.61
C PRO A 72 -0.01 -2.16 2.43
N ARG A 73 -0.36 -1.97 3.71
CA ARG A 73 -0.94 -3.02 4.56
C ARG A 73 -2.36 -3.33 4.15
N LEU A 74 -3.18 -2.30 3.94
CA LEU A 74 -4.54 -2.46 3.42
C LEU A 74 -4.55 -3.11 2.03
N ASN A 75 -3.71 -2.61 1.12
CA ASN A 75 -3.61 -3.12 -0.24
C ASN A 75 -3.08 -4.57 -0.31
N ALA A 76 -2.33 -5.04 0.70
CA ALA A 76 -1.84 -6.40 0.72
C ALA A 76 -2.97 -7.43 0.85
N ALA A 77 -4.03 -7.13 1.61
CA ALA A 77 -5.21 -7.97 1.67
C ALA A 77 -5.83 -8.20 0.28
N GLY A 78 -6.15 -7.13 -0.45
CA GLY A 78 -6.74 -7.26 -1.79
C GLY A 78 -5.82 -7.87 -2.86
N ARG A 79 -4.53 -8.10 -2.55
CA ARG A 79 -3.58 -8.75 -3.46
C ARG A 79 -3.38 -10.23 -3.17
N LEU A 80 -3.38 -10.60 -1.90
CA LEU A 80 -3.06 -11.96 -1.45
C LEU A 80 -4.28 -12.70 -0.89
N ASP A 81 -5.31 -11.97 -0.47
CA ASP A 81 -6.49 -12.49 0.20
C ASP A 81 -7.71 -11.60 -0.10
N ASP A 82 -8.64 -11.45 0.85
CA ASP A 82 -9.85 -10.65 0.73
C ASP A 82 -9.63 -9.23 1.30
N ILE A 83 -9.93 -8.22 0.48
CA ILE A 83 -9.88 -6.80 0.87
C ILE A 83 -10.83 -6.47 2.03
N SER A 84 -11.86 -7.30 2.27
CA SER A 84 -12.83 -7.12 3.35
C SER A 84 -12.16 -6.98 4.71
N LEU A 85 -11.07 -7.70 4.97
CA LEU A 85 -10.27 -7.56 6.20
C LEU A 85 -9.81 -6.11 6.42
N GLY A 86 -9.33 -5.45 5.36
CA GLY A 86 -8.91 -4.06 5.43
C GLY A 86 -10.08 -3.09 5.68
N ILE A 87 -11.22 -3.36 5.06
CA ILE A 87 -12.44 -2.56 5.22
C ILE A 87 -12.96 -2.70 6.67
N GLU A 88 -13.07 -3.92 7.16
CA GLU A 88 -13.54 -4.21 8.52
C GLU A 88 -12.62 -3.60 9.58
N CYS A 89 -11.31 -3.68 9.37
CA CYS A 89 -10.32 -3.03 10.24
C CYS A 89 -10.56 -1.51 10.34
N LEU A 90 -10.91 -0.85 9.23
CA LEU A 90 -11.17 0.59 9.21
C LEU A 90 -12.57 0.95 9.76
N LEU A 91 -13.54 0.04 9.75
CA LEU A 91 -14.91 0.30 10.18
C LEU A 91 -15.19 -0.10 11.62
N THR A 92 -14.44 -1.02 12.20
CA THR A 92 -14.67 -1.46 13.58
C THR A 92 -14.44 -0.34 14.58
N GLU A 93 -15.29 -0.30 15.62
CA GLU A 93 -15.14 0.58 16.77
C GLU A 93 -14.44 -0.13 17.95
N ASP A 94 -14.21 -1.45 17.86
CA ASP A 94 -13.51 -2.25 18.87
C ASP A 94 -12.00 -2.16 18.66
N GLU A 95 -11.30 -1.65 19.68
CA GLU A 95 -9.84 -1.44 19.63
C GLU A 95 -9.06 -2.76 19.59
N GLY A 96 -9.54 -3.80 20.30
CA GLY A 96 -8.92 -5.11 20.34
C GLY A 96 -9.02 -5.80 18.97
N LEU A 97 -10.22 -5.82 18.40
CA LEU A 97 -10.48 -6.38 17.07
C LEU A 97 -9.69 -5.62 16.00
N ALA A 98 -9.66 -4.28 16.07
CA ALA A 98 -8.86 -3.46 15.15
C ALA A 98 -7.37 -3.84 15.20
N LEU A 99 -6.83 -4.07 16.40
CA LEU A 99 -5.43 -4.44 16.57
C LEU A 99 -5.11 -5.82 15.99
N ASP A 100 -6.00 -6.79 16.19
CA ASP A 100 -5.81 -8.14 15.67
C ASP A 100 -5.87 -8.15 14.13
N MET A 101 -6.86 -7.45 13.53
CA MET A 101 -6.93 -7.26 12.08
C MET A 101 -5.70 -6.52 11.53
N ALA A 102 -5.20 -5.49 12.22
CA ALA A 102 -4.01 -4.76 11.80
C ALA A 102 -2.73 -5.63 11.83
N ARG A 103 -2.61 -6.57 12.76
CA ARG A 103 -1.53 -7.56 12.81
C ARG A 103 -1.59 -8.51 11.62
N GLU A 104 -2.78 -8.97 11.26
CA GLU A 104 -2.99 -9.82 10.09
C GLU A 104 -2.65 -9.09 8.81
N LEU A 105 -3.10 -7.86 8.63
CA LEU A 105 -2.75 -6.98 7.51
C LEU A 105 -1.23 -6.72 7.41
N ASP A 106 -0.55 -6.57 8.54
CA ASP A 106 0.92 -6.43 8.59
C ASP A 106 1.62 -7.74 8.17
N SER A 107 1.08 -8.90 8.54
CA SER A 107 1.60 -10.20 8.09
C SER A 107 1.45 -10.35 6.58
N LEU A 108 0.25 -10.12 6.04
CA LEU A 108 0.00 -10.15 4.59
C LEU A 108 0.92 -9.20 3.82
N ASN A 109 1.18 -8.02 4.36
CA ASN A 109 2.11 -7.08 3.72
C ASN A 109 3.58 -7.56 3.76
N ARG A 110 4.00 -8.28 4.80
CA ARG A 110 5.32 -8.93 4.84
C ARG A 110 5.43 -10.05 3.81
N ASP A 111 4.40 -10.89 3.73
CA ASP A 111 4.33 -12.00 2.78
C ASP A 111 4.35 -11.49 1.33
N ARG A 112 3.54 -10.46 1.02
CA ARG A 112 3.59 -9.80 -0.28
C ARG A 112 4.98 -9.29 -0.64
N LYS A 113 5.70 -8.68 0.33
CA LYS A 113 7.08 -8.20 0.10
C LYS A 113 8.08 -9.33 -0.12
N ALA A 114 7.88 -10.49 0.52
CA ALA A 114 8.68 -11.66 0.30
C ALA A 114 8.46 -12.21 -1.11
N ILE A 115 7.20 -12.42 -1.49
CA ILE A 115 6.82 -12.86 -2.84
C ILE A 115 7.37 -11.91 -3.91
N GLU A 116 7.22 -10.59 -3.72
CA GLU A 116 7.76 -9.58 -4.65
C GLU A 116 9.27 -9.73 -4.85
N ARG A 117 10.03 -9.92 -3.77
CA ARG A 117 11.50 -10.09 -3.83
C ARG A 117 11.90 -11.37 -4.56
N ASP A 118 11.23 -12.48 -4.26
CA ASP A 118 11.53 -13.76 -4.86
C ASP A 118 11.23 -13.75 -6.37
N MET A 119 10.06 -13.21 -6.76
CA MET A 119 9.69 -13.03 -8.16
C MET A 119 10.67 -12.09 -8.90
N GLN A 120 11.10 -11.01 -8.23
CA GLN A 120 12.09 -10.09 -8.82
C GLN A 120 13.44 -10.77 -9.08
N GLN A 121 13.91 -11.60 -8.14
CA GLN A 121 15.15 -12.36 -8.34
C GLN A 121 15.03 -13.36 -9.49
N GLN A 122 13.91 -14.06 -9.59
CA GLN A 122 13.64 -14.99 -10.69
C GLN A 122 13.61 -14.27 -12.04
N ALA A 123 12.88 -13.16 -12.13
CA ALA A 123 12.80 -12.36 -13.35
C ALA A 123 14.17 -11.83 -13.80
N LEU A 124 15.00 -11.38 -12.87
CA LEU A 124 16.35 -10.91 -13.18
C LEU A 124 17.24 -12.04 -13.70
N LYS A 125 17.20 -13.24 -13.10
CA LYS A 125 17.92 -14.42 -13.59
C LYS A 125 17.48 -14.81 -15.01
N THR A 126 16.16 -14.72 -15.29
CA THR A 126 15.64 -14.99 -16.63
C THR A 126 16.18 -14.00 -17.65
N LEU A 127 16.20 -12.71 -17.30
CA LEU A 127 16.74 -11.65 -18.16
C LEU A 127 18.25 -11.80 -18.40
N GLU A 128 19.01 -12.15 -17.36
CA GLU A 128 20.46 -12.44 -17.47
C GLU A 128 20.70 -13.63 -18.41
N ALA A 129 19.90 -14.71 -18.31
CA ALA A 129 20.01 -15.88 -19.17
C ALA A 129 19.68 -15.59 -20.64
N MET A 130 18.86 -14.56 -20.91
CA MET A 130 18.57 -14.09 -22.27
C MET A 130 19.75 -13.37 -22.93
N GLN A 131 20.83 -13.09 -22.18
CA GLN A 131 22.03 -12.39 -22.67
C GLN A 131 21.71 -11.10 -23.47
N LEU A 132 20.69 -10.36 -22.98
CA LEU A 132 20.28 -9.11 -23.62
C LEU A 132 21.43 -8.10 -23.48
N ASP A 133 21.90 -7.59 -24.63
CA ASP A 133 22.84 -6.47 -24.65
C ASP A 133 22.14 -5.21 -24.12
N GLU A 134 22.75 -4.54 -23.15
CA GLU A 134 22.19 -3.27 -22.61
C GLU A 134 22.03 -2.20 -23.71
N GLN A 135 22.82 -2.28 -24.80
CA GLN A 135 22.77 -1.37 -25.93
C GLN A 135 21.68 -1.74 -26.95
N ASP A 136 21.21 -3.01 -26.95
CA ASP A 136 20.19 -3.51 -27.90
C ASP A 136 19.02 -4.20 -27.17
N LEU A 137 18.53 -3.57 -26.10
CA LEU A 137 17.34 -4.03 -25.38
C LEU A 137 16.12 -3.96 -26.29
N PRO A 138 15.27 -5.00 -26.34
CA PRO A 138 14.04 -4.97 -27.12
C PRO A 138 13.13 -3.82 -26.66
N PHE A 139 12.23 -3.36 -27.54
CA PHE A 139 11.31 -2.27 -27.26
C PHE A 139 10.48 -2.50 -25.99
N GLY A 140 10.11 -3.73 -25.72
CA GLY A 140 9.39 -4.15 -24.52
C GLY A 140 9.89 -5.51 -24.02
N LEU A 141 9.75 -5.75 -22.72
CA LEU A 141 10.09 -7.02 -22.08
C LEU A 141 8.80 -7.77 -21.75
N CYS A 142 8.70 -9.00 -22.21
CA CYS A 142 7.62 -9.92 -21.86
C CYS A 142 8.21 -11.10 -21.09
N LEU A 143 7.78 -11.26 -19.84
CA LEU A 143 8.25 -12.31 -18.95
C LEU A 143 7.05 -13.11 -18.44
N PHE A 144 7.20 -14.42 -18.37
CA PHE A 144 6.17 -15.31 -17.89
C PHE A 144 6.77 -16.43 -17.02
N ASP A 145 6.12 -16.66 -15.90
CA ASP A 145 6.32 -17.83 -15.08
C ASP A 145 4.98 -18.24 -14.47
N ALA A 146 4.63 -19.52 -14.57
CA ALA A 146 3.35 -20.06 -14.09
C ALA A 146 3.19 -19.97 -12.55
N GLU A 147 4.32 -19.93 -11.84
CA GLU A 147 4.34 -19.86 -10.38
C GLU A 147 4.26 -18.42 -9.85
N TRP A 148 4.30 -17.42 -10.72
CA TRP A 148 4.22 -16.03 -10.28
C TRP A 148 2.83 -15.65 -9.81
N HIS A 149 2.79 -15.03 -8.63
CA HIS A 149 1.54 -14.65 -7.98
C HIS A 149 0.85 -13.49 -8.72
N GLN A 150 -0.37 -13.72 -9.21
CA GLN A 150 -1.13 -12.75 -10.02
C GLN A 150 -1.33 -11.38 -9.35
N GLY A 151 -1.49 -11.33 -8.01
CA GLY A 151 -1.64 -10.09 -7.25
C GLY A 151 -0.34 -9.26 -7.13
N VAL A 152 0.82 -9.82 -7.54
CA VAL A 152 2.15 -9.21 -7.40
C VAL A 152 2.80 -8.90 -8.75
N ILE A 153 2.40 -9.58 -9.86
CA ILE A 153 3.01 -9.38 -11.19
C ILE A 153 3.04 -7.91 -11.63
N GLY A 154 1.99 -7.13 -11.35
CA GLY A 154 1.96 -5.71 -11.71
C GLY A 154 3.00 -4.85 -10.96
N ILE A 155 3.31 -5.22 -9.70
CA ILE A 155 4.37 -4.56 -8.92
C ILE A 155 5.73 -4.93 -9.52
N LEU A 156 5.94 -6.20 -9.83
CA LEU A 156 7.16 -6.70 -10.48
C LEU A 156 7.40 -5.99 -11.82
N ALA A 157 6.39 -5.95 -12.68
CA ALA A 157 6.47 -5.26 -13.99
C ALA A 157 6.87 -3.79 -13.82
N SER A 158 6.28 -3.08 -12.85
CA SER A 158 6.65 -1.69 -12.55
C SER A 158 8.10 -1.55 -12.11
N ARG A 159 8.61 -2.45 -11.25
CA ARG A 159 10.01 -2.43 -10.80
C ARG A 159 11.00 -2.67 -11.95
N LEU A 160 10.69 -3.63 -12.82
CA LEU A 160 11.52 -3.91 -13.99
C LEU A 160 11.47 -2.75 -14.99
N LYS A 161 10.27 -2.18 -15.24
CA LYS A 161 10.11 -0.98 -16.08
C LYS A 161 11.00 0.16 -15.59
N ASP A 162 11.02 0.44 -14.28
CA ASP A 162 11.81 1.51 -13.72
C ASP A 162 13.33 1.24 -13.81
N ARG A 163 13.73 -0.05 -13.78
CA ARG A 163 15.14 -0.45 -13.91
C ARG A 163 15.63 -0.42 -15.36
N PHE A 164 14.83 -0.94 -16.30
CA PHE A 164 15.26 -1.11 -17.69
C PHE A 164 14.78 0.02 -18.62
N HIS A 165 13.93 0.92 -18.12
CA HIS A 165 13.34 2.02 -18.91
C HIS A 165 12.65 1.52 -20.18
N ARG A 166 11.96 0.38 -20.13
CA ARG A 166 11.21 -0.27 -21.20
C ARG A 166 9.82 -0.68 -20.69
N PRO A 167 8.80 -0.74 -21.56
CA PRO A 167 7.55 -1.41 -21.25
C PRO A 167 7.81 -2.85 -20.78
N VAL A 168 7.13 -3.29 -19.74
CA VAL A 168 7.25 -4.65 -19.18
C VAL A 168 5.87 -5.23 -18.96
N ILE A 169 5.69 -6.46 -19.41
CA ILE A 169 4.47 -7.26 -19.23
C ILE A 169 4.88 -8.61 -18.63
#